data_fbc64c598b8821732d10fad85000b15d
#
_entry.id   fbc64c598b8821732d10fad85000b15d
#
_cell.length_a   1.000
_cell.length_b   1.000
_cell.length_c   1.000
_cell.angle_alpha   90.00
_cell.angle_beta   90.00
_cell.angle_gamma   90.00
#
_symmetry.space_group_name_H-M   'P 1'
#
loop_
_entity.id
_entity.type
_entity.pdbx_description
1 polymer ?
#
loop_
_entity_poly.entity_id
_entity_poly.type
_entity_poly.pdbx_seq_one_letter_code
_entity_poly.pdbx_strand_id
1 'polypeptide(L)'
;MLLKRSVFKFFWWWSTFSIWRPSSWFGYNNLKETLDDVPAEERRFIKSHLPLSLLPSDLVTKAKVVYVVRNPKDVLVSYYHHHKLITSHGYVGDLPSFAQRFMRNEIMQGPFFPHVQEAWAIKDHPNVLFIFYEDMKKDLRSVIARVSQFLDAPLTSDQVERLVDHLDIKNFRNNPAVNPTDLGKIFGFMSGSGNFVRSGKVGG
;
A
#
# COMPACT_ATOMS: atom_id res chain seq x y z
N MET A 1 -8.96 -21.77 -9.01
CA MET A 1 -9.97 -20.96 -9.69
C MET A 1 -10.25 -19.60 -9.07
N LEU A 2 -9.93 -19.38 -7.80
CA LEU A 2 -10.24 -18.17 -7.00
C LEU A 2 -9.47 -16.86 -7.37
N LEU A 3 -8.36 -16.92 -8.10
CA LEU A 3 -7.50 -15.75 -8.33
C LEU A 3 -7.68 -15.04 -9.69
N LYS A 4 -8.45 -15.59 -10.63
CA LYS A 4 -8.54 -15.06 -12.01
C LYS A 4 -9.06 -13.61 -12.15
N ARG A 5 -9.67 -13.03 -11.10
CA ARG A 5 -10.16 -11.63 -11.08
C ARG A 5 -9.61 -10.83 -9.91
N SER A 6 -8.53 -11.30 -9.29
CA SER A 6 -7.93 -10.60 -8.16
C SER A 6 -6.93 -9.54 -8.63
N VAL A 7 -6.93 -8.41 -7.97
CA VAL A 7 -5.95 -7.34 -8.14
C VAL A 7 -5.15 -7.27 -6.86
N PHE A 8 -3.85 -7.51 -6.98
CA PHE A 8 -2.93 -7.34 -5.85
C PHE A 8 -2.29 -5.96 -5.94
N LYS A 9 -2.34 -5.24 -4.83
CA LYS A 9 -1.72 -3.93 -4.68
C LYS A 9 -0.65 -4.01 -3.62
N PHE A 10 0.57 -3.71 -3.99
CA PHE A 10 1.70 -3.64 -3.09
C PHE A 10 1.97 -2.18 -2.74
N PHE A 11 1.86 -1.86 -1.43
CA PHE A 11 2.31 -0.59 -0.90
C PHE A 11 3.31 -0.84 0.20
N TRP A 12 4.41 -0.17 0.14
CA TRP A 12 5.39 -0.12 1.23
C TRP A 12 4.88 0.74 2.40
N TRP A 13 3.58 0.67 2.68
CA TRP A 13 3.01 1.41 3.78
C TRP A 13 1.73 0.73 4.29
N TRP A 14 1.90 0.08 5.45
CA TRP A 14 0.88 -0.34 6.40
C TRP A 14 0.11 -1.66 6.22
N SER A 15 0.18 -2.46 7.33
CA SER A 15 -0.54 -3.67 7.74
C SER A 15 -0.65 -4.83 6.76
N THR A 16 -0.29 -5.98 7.29
CA THR A 16 -0.48 -7.30 6.71
C THR A 16 -1.91 -7.51 6.23
N PHE A 17 -2.08 -8.01 5.01
CA PHE A 17 -3.33 -8.42 4.37
C PHE A 17 -4.58 -7.60 4.75
N SER A 18 -5.01 -6.73 3.88
CA SER A 18 -6.32 -6.11 3.95
C SER A 18 -7.08 -6.40 2.67
N ILE A 19 -8.23 -7.07 2.80
CA ILE A 19 -9.25 -7.05 1.76
C ILE A 19 -10.05 -5.79 2.01
N TRP A 20 -10.12 -4.94 1.01
CA TRP A 20 -10.86 -3.70 1.13
C TRP A 20 -12.37 -3.97 1.03
N ARG A 21 -13.03 -4.11 2.18
CA ARG A 21 -14.44 -3.83 2.38
C ARG A 21 -14.56 -2.73 3.43
N PRO A 22 -15.45 -1.74 3.29
CA PRO A 22 -15.64 -0.69 4.29
C PRO A 22 -15.99 -1.20 5.70
N SER A 23 -16.45 -2.44 5.82
CA SER A 23 -16.88 -3.07 7.08
C SER A 23 -15.83 -3.96 7.75
N SER A 24 -14.65 -4.20 7.17
CA SER A 24 -13.70 -5.22 7.65
C SER A 24 -12.44 -4.66 8.30
N TRP A 25 -12.45 -3.46 8.83
CA TRP A 25 -11.29 -2.82 9.45
C TRP A 25 -10.77 -3.50 10.73
N PHE A 26 -11.53 -4.36 11.37
CA PHE A 26 -11.22 -4.93 12.68
C PHE A 26 -11.10 -6.47 12.74
N GLY A 27 -11.09 -7.16 11.62
CA GLY A 27 -11.09 -8.61 11.62
C GLY A 27 -9.84 -9.23 11.00
N TYR A 28 -8.89 -9.66 11.82
CA TYR A 28 -7.94 -10.74 11.45
C TYR A 28 -8.68 -12.09 11.25
N ASN A 29 -9.99 -12.04 11.20
CA ASN A 29 -10.81 -13.21 11.06
C ASN A 29 -10.77 -13.66 9.60
N ASN A 30 -9.93 -14.68 9.37
CA ASN A 30 -10.02 -15.59 8.27
C ASN A 30 -10.10 -14.93 6.89
N LEU A 31 -8.92 -14.51 6.36
CA LEU A 31 -8.77 -14.02 4.98
C LEU A 31 -9.53 -14.89 3.98
N LYS A 32 -9.58 -16.20 4.21
CA LYS A 32 -10.28 -17.16 3.39
C LYS A 32 -11.80 -16.90 3.40
N GLU A 33 -12.41 -16.76 4.57
CA GLU A 33 -13.85 -16.46 4.69
C GLU A 33 -14.22 -15.15 4.02
N THR A 34 -13.44 -14.08 4.26
CA THR A 34 -13.67 -12.79 3.60
C THR A 34 -13.50 -12.86 2.07
N LEU A 35 -12.62 -13.73 1.56
CA LEU A 35 -12.47 -13.96 0.11
C LEU A 35 -13.59 -14.81 -0.46
N ASP A 36 -14.05 -15.78 0.31
CA ASP A 36 -15.14 -16.68 -0.09
C ASP A 36 -16.50 -15.95 -0.12
N ASP A 37 -16.67 -14.91 0.71
CA ASP A 37 -17.85 -14.04 0.74
C ASP A 37 -17.97 -13.08 -0.47
N VAL A 38 -16.90 -12.89 -1.26
CA VAL A 38 -16.97 -12.08 -2.48
C VAL A 38 -17.52 -12.93 -3.61
N PRO A 39 -18.64 -12.56 -4.24
CA PRO A 39 -19.17 -13.28 -5.39
C PRO A 39 -18.12 -13.55 -6.46
N ALA A 40 -18.20 -14.70 -7.11
CA ALA A 40 -17.18 -15.12 -8.09
C ALA A 40 -17.07 -14.17 -9.30
N GLU A 41 -18.14 -13.43 -9.58
CA GLU A 41 -18.25 -12.43 -10.66
C GLU A 41 -17.59 -11.11 -10.27
N GLU A 42 -17.47 -10.80 -8.99
CA GLU A 42 -16.90 -9.57 -8.51
C GLU A 42 -15.37 -9.60 -8.52
N ARG A 43 -14.78 -8.43 -8.75
CA ARG A 43 -13.32 -8.25 -8.69
C ARG A 43 -12.88 -8.12 -7.25
N ARG A 44 -11.88 -8.92 -6.87
CA ARG A 44 -11.27 -8.85 -5.54
C ARG A 44 -10.06 -7.92 -5.57
N PHE A 45 -9.99 -7.04 -4.56
CA PHE A 45 -8.84 -6.16 -4.35
C PHE A 45 -8.12 -6.59 -3.09
N ILE A 46 -6.88 -7.01 -3.23
CA ILE A 46 -6.06 -7.52 -2.14
C ILE A 46 -4.83 -6.62 -2.00
N LYS A 47 -4.57 -6.14 -0.79
CA LYS A 47 -3.37 -5.40 -0.46
C LYS A 47 -2.42 -6.31 0.31
N SER A 48 -1.14 -6.31 -0.05
CA SER A 48 -0.09 -7.04 0.66
C SER A 48 1.14 -6.17 0.87
N HIS A 49 1.90 -6.47 1.92
CA HIS A 49 3.24 -5.95 2.17
C HIS A 49 4.29 -7.06 2.13
N LEU A 50 3.86 -8.29 1.84
CA LEU A 50 4.78 -9.41 1.71
C LEU A 50 5.56 -9.31 0.39
N PRO A 51 6.85 -9.68 0.37
CA PRO A 51 7.59 -9.85 -0.87
C PRO A 51 6.95 -10.93 -1.74
N LEU A 52 7.20 -10.87 -3.04
CA LEU A 52 6.59 -11.81 -4.00
C LEU A 52 6.96 -13.26 -3.72
N SER A 53 8.17 -13.50 -3.20
CA SER A 53 8.67 -14.83 -2.79
C SER A 53 7.85 -15.49 -1.67
N LEU A 54 7.09 -14.71 -0.89
CA LEU A 54 6.17 -15.21 0.14
C LEU A 54 4.72 -15.31 -0.33
N LEU A 55 4.45 -15.02 -1.59
CA LEU A 55 3.13 -15.14 -2.20
C LEU A 55 3.08 -16.38 -3.13
N PRO A 56 1.89 -16.84 -3.52
CA PRO A 56 1.77 -17.96 -4.44
C PRO A 56 2.60 -17.76 -5.71
N SER A 57 3.39 -18.76 -6.10
CA SER A 57 4.31 -18.69 -7.25
C SER A 57 3.59 -18.43 -8.58
N ASP A 58 2.30 -18.75 -8.66
CA ASP A 58 1.44 -18.52 -9.82
C ASP A 58 0.64 -17.21 -9.74
N LEU A 59 0.96 -16.33 -8.78
CA LEU A 59 0.25 -15.07 -8.57
C LEU A 59 0.09 -14.26 -9.86
N VAL A 60 1.19 -14.00 -10.57
CA VAL A 60 1.18 -13.15 -11.76
C VAL A 60 0.53 -13.81 -12.98
N THR A 61 0.31 -15.13 -12.96
CA THR A 61 -0.46 -15.82 -14.00
C THR A 61 -1.97 -15.77 -13.74
N LYS A 62 -2.37 -15.53 -12.49
CA LYS A 62 -3.77 -15.58 -12.02
C LYS A 62 -4.37 -14.22 -11.68
N ALA A 63 -3.52 -13.22 -11.40
CA ALA A 63 -3.97 -11.92 -10.94
C ALA A 63 -3.18 -10.78 -11.58
N LYS A 64 -3.80 -9.60 -11.66
CA LYS A 64 -3.11 -8.36 -11.99
C LYS A 64 -2.46 -7.80 -10.73
N VAL A 65 -1.19 -7.44 -10.82
CA VAL A 65 -0.39 -6.92 -9.72
C VAL A 65 -0.03 -5.46 -9.98
N VAL A 66 -0.44 -4.57 -9.10
CA VAL A 66 0.01 -3.17 -9.11
C VAL A 66 1.06 -3.02 -8.01
N TYR A 67 2.31 -2.84 -8.38
CA TYR A 67 3.42 -2.65 -7.45
C TYR A 67 3.82 -1.18 -7.41
N VAL A 68 3.79 -0.59 -6.23
CA VAL A 68 4.17 0.82 -6.02
C VAL A 68 5.47 0.87 -5.22
N VAL A 69 6.50 1.45 -5.82
CA VAL A 69 7.79 1.70 -5.19
C VAL A 69 7.97 3.19 -4.91
N ARG A 70 8.78 3.52 -3.94
CA ARG A 70 9.15 4.89 -3.59
C ARG A 70 10.65 4.98 -3.30
N ASN A 71 11.25 6.15 -3.50
CA ASN A 71 12.65 6.43 -3.15
C ASN A 71 12.94 5.92 -1.72
N PRO A 72 13.98 5.08 -1.54
CA PRO A 72 14.29 4.47 -0.24
C PRO A 72 14.57 5.51 0.87
N LYS A 73 15.11 6.67 0.54
CA LYS A 73 15.33 7.76 1.53
C LYS A 73 14.00 8.28 2.08
N ASP A 74 13.02 8.48 1.19
CA ASP A 74 11.68 8.91 1.57
C ASP A 74 10.91 7.83 2.33
N VAL A 75 11.10 6.57 1.93
CA VAL A 75 10.53 5.42 2.65
C VAL A 75 11.09 5.36 4.06
N LEU A 76 12.42 5.47 4.23
CA LEU A 76 13.09 5.44 5.52
C LEU A 76 12.53 6.51 6.47
N VAL A 77 12.47 7.77 6.05
CA VAL A 77 11.94 8.87 6.88
C VAL A 77 10.48 8.62 7.24
N SER A 78 9.70 8.24 6.25
CA SER A 78 8.29 7.98 6.43
C SER A 78 8.04 6.79 7.38
N TYR A 79 8.83 5.74 7.27
CA TYR A 79 8.72 4.53 8.07
C TYR A 79 9.21 4.73 9.51
N TYR A 80 10.22 5.57 9.70
CA TYR A 80 10.61 6.04 11.02
C TYR A 80 9.45 6.69 11.78
N HIS A 81 8.76 7.64 11.16
CA HIS A 81 7.60 8.29 11.78
C HIS A 81 6.46 7.30 12.05
N HIS A 82 6.24 6.36 11.14
CA HIS A 82 5.24 5.31 11.32
C HIS A 82 5.58 4.40 12.52
N HIS A 83 6.85 4.00 12.68
CA HIS A 83 7.28 3.17 13.81
C HIS A 83 7.14 3.89 15.15
N LYS A 84 7.29 5.20 15.16
CA LYS A 84 7.03 6.02 16.36
C LYS A 84 5.56 6.23 16.65
N LEU A 85 4.71 6.22 15.62
CA LEU A 85 3.28 6.42 15.75
C LEU A 85 2.55 5.17 16.24
N ILE A 86 2.94 4.00 15.73
CA ILE A 86 2.26 2.73 16.06
C ILE A 86 2.85 2.15 17.34
N THR A 87 2.01 2.04 18.37
CA THR A 87 2.44 1.60 19.72
C THR A 87 3.02 0.17 19.73
N SER A 88 2.45 -0.73 18.94
CA SER A 88 2.94 -2.12 18.84
C SER A 88 4.32 -2.26 18.19
N HIS A 89 4.81 -1.25 17.48
CA HIS A 89 6.17 -1.24 16.95
C HIS A 89 7.22 -0.90 18.01
N GLY A 90 6.83 -0.19 19.08
CA GLY A 90 7.67 0.07 20.25
C GLY A 90 8.98 0.82 19.97
N TYR A 91 9.09 1.53 18.83
CA TYR A 91 10.33 2.21 18.47
C TYR A 91 10.48 3.54 19.22
N VAL A 92 11.53 3.65 20.02
CA VAL A 92 11.85 4.86 20.83
C VAL A 92 13.12 5.59 20.38
N GLY A 93 13.90 5.00 19.45
CA GLY A 93 15.16 5.56 18.95
C GLY A 93 14.99 6.81 18.06
N ASP A 94 16.11 7.36 17.63
CA ASP A 94 16.21 8.47 16.69
C ASP A 94 16.25 8.01 15.23
N LEU A 95 16.22 8.97 14.29
CA LEU A 95 16.28 8.69 12.87
C LEU A 95 17.61 8.05 12.41
N PRO A 96 18.80 8.49 12.86
CA PRO A 96 20.06 7.83 12.53
C PRO A 96 20.11 6.36 12.93
N SER A 97 19.67 6.02 14.13
CA SER A 97 19.59 4.63 14.60
C SER A 97 18.58 3.81 13.77
N PHE A 98 17.44 4.40 13.41
CA PHE A 98 16.47 3.76 12.53
C PHE A 98 17.04 3.53 11.13
N ALA A 99 17.80 4.47 10.59
CA ALA A 99 18.45 4.34 9.29
C ALA A 99 19.43 3.15 9.25
N GLN A 100 20.22 2.97 10.32
CA GLN A 100 21.12 1.82 10.43
C GLN A 100 20.34 0.49 10.41
N ARG A 101 19.24 0.39 11.18
CA ARG A 101 18.38 -0.79 11.19
C ARG A 101 17.73 -1.04 9.83
N PHE A 102 17.26 0.02 9.17
CA PHE A 102 16.70 -0.07 7.81
C PHE A 102 17.71 -0.66 6.82
N MET A 103 18.96 -0.16 6.85
CA MET A 103 20.03 -0.65 5.98
C MET A 103 20.47 -2.09 6.29
N ARG A 104 20.32 -2.54 7.55
CA ARG A 104 20.61 -3.91 7.97
C ARG A 104 19.44 -4.87 7.83
N ASN A 105 18.29 -4.39 7.29
CA ASN A 105 17.03 -5.15 7.21
C ASN A 105 16.46 -5.57 8.58
N GLU A 106 16.78 -4.85 9.65
CA GLU A 106 16.34 -5.09 11.03
C GLU A 106 15.07 -4.29 11.36
N ILE A 107 14.18 -4.15 10.40
CA ILE A 107 12.90 -3.45 10.53
C ILE A 107 11.75 -4.38 10.22
N MET A 108 10.59 -4.08 10.79
CA MET A 108 9.37 -4.80 10.47
C MET A 108 9.07 -4.66 8.96
N GLN A 109 8.59 -5.74 8.34
CA GLN A 109 8.32 -5.81 6.90
C GLN A 109 9.54 -5.57 5.98
N GLY A 110 10.77 -5.67 6.53
CA GLY A 110 11.99 -5.76 5.73
C GLY A 110 12.10 -7.13 5.03
N PRO A 111 13.10 -7.32 4.18
CA PRO A 111 14.08 -6.36 3.67
C PRO A 111 13.53 -5.49 2.53
N PHE A 112 13.86 -4.19 2.52
CA PHE A 112 13.34 -3.27 1.48
C PHE A 112 13.92 -3.56 0.09
N PHE A 113 15.24 -3.59 -0.02
CA PHE A 113 15.89 -3.71 -1.33
C PHE A 113 15.60 -5.04 -2.03
N PRO A 114 15.71 -6.21 -1.39
CA PRO A 114 15.30 -7.48 -1.98
C PRO A 114 13.85 -7.49 -2.43
N HIS A 115 12.93 -6.93 -1.63
CA HIS A 115 11.52 -6.83 -1.97
C HIS A 115 11.29 -6.05 -3.28
N VAL A 116 11.99 -4.91 -3.45
CA VAL A 116 11.91 -4.11 -4.67
C VAL A 116 12.55 -4.84 -5.85
N GLN A 117 13.69 -5.52 -5.62
CA GLN A 117 14.40 -6.27 -6.67
C GLN A 117 13.55 -7.43 -7.23
N GLU A 118 12.85 -8.17 -6.37
CA GLU A 118 11.91 -9.23 -6.81
C GLU A 118 10.84 -8.67 -7.75
N ALA A 119 10.22 -7.56 -7.38
CA ALA A 119 9.18 -6.93 -8.19
C ALA A 119 9.76 -6.31 -9.49
N TRP A 120 10.96 -5.74 -9.42
CA TRP A 120 11.64 -5.19 -10.59
C TRP A 120 11.99 -6.26 -11.62
N ALA A 121 12.39 -7.46 -11.17
CA ALA A 121 12.72 -8.58 -12.04
C ALA A 121 11.55 -9.03 -12.93
N ILE A 122 10.31 -8.77 -12.48
CA ILE A 122 9.09 -9.15 -13.22
C ILE A 122 8.29 -7.94 -13.72
N LYS A 123 8.86 -6.73 -13.70
CA LYS A 123 8.16 -5.47 -14.05
C LYS A 123 7.56 -5.43 -15.45
N ASP A 124 8.14 -6.20 -16.37
CA ASP A 124 7.72 -6.28 -17.79
C ASP A 124 6.68 -7.40 -18.03
N HIS A 125 6.26 -8.13 -17.00
CA HIS A 125 5.22 -9.15 -17.13
C HIS A 125 3.86 -8.48 -17.41
N PRO A 126 3.03 -8.98 -18.36
CA PRO A 126 1.78 -8.35 -18.77
C PRO A 126 0.75 -8.16 -17.65
N ASN A 127 0.83 -8.95 -16.59
CA ASN A 127 -0.01 -8.83 -15.40
C ASN A 127 0.67 -8.07 -14.25
N VAL A 128 1.75 -7.33 -14.51
CA VAL A 128 2.42 -6.50 -13.52
C VAL A 128 2.47 -5.05 -13.99
N LEU A 129 1.98 -4.13 -13.19
CA LEU A 129 2.13 -2.70 -13.39
C LEU A 129 3.03 -2.14 -12.30
N PHE A 130 4.25 -1.78 -12.67
CA PHE A 130 5.21 -1.16 -11.77
C PHE A 130 5.09 0.36 -11.82
N ILE A 131 4.88 1.01 -10.67
CA ILE A 131 4.63 2.45 -10.54
C ILE A 131 5.60 3.05 -9.53
N PHE A 132 6.21 4.18 -9.89
CA PHE A 132 6.94 5.00 -8.94
C PHE A 132 5.98 5.98 -8.24
N TYR A 133 6.10 6.11 -6.93
CA TYR A 133 5.34 7.08 -6.15
C TYR A 133 5.59 8.51 -6.64
N GLU A 134 6.80 8.79 -7.06
CA GLU A 134 7.25 10.07 -7.60
C GLU A 134 6.50 10.43 -8.91
N ASP A 135 6.19 9.44 -9.76
CA ASP A 135 5.37 9.65 -10.96
C ASP A 135 3.94 10.06 -10.58
N MET A 136 3.36 9.44 -9.56
CA MET A 136 2.04 9.85 -9.04
C MET A 136 2.04 11.29 -8.53
N LYS A 137 3.15 11.74 -7.95
CA LYS A 137 3.29 13.12 -7.46
C LYS A 137 3.51 14.12 -8.58
N LYS A 138 4.13 13.69 -9.67
CA LYS A 138 4.42 14.51 -10.85
C LYS A 138 3.19 14.67 -11.74
N ASP A 139 2.52 13.57 -12.05
CA ASP A 139 1.34 13.53 -12.94
C ASP A 139 0.39 12.39 -12.51
N LEU A 140 -0.48 12.70 -11.55
CA LEU A 140 -1.45 11.74 -11.04
C LEU A 140 -2.45 11.29 -12.11
N ARG A 141 -2.84 12.20 -13.04
CA ARG A 141 -3.79 11.87 -14.12
C ARG A 141 -3.24 10.80 -15.04
N SER A 142 -2.01 10.95 -15.47
CA SER A 142 -1.33 9.95 -16.31
C SER A 142 -1.24 8.60 -15.62
N VAL A 143 -0.92 8.58 -14.32
CA VAL A 143 -0.87 7.32 -13.55
C VAL A 143 -2.26 6.69 -13.39
N ILE A 144 -3.30 7.48 -13.14
CA ILE A 144 -4.70 6.99 -13.09
C ILE A 144 -5.07 6.35 -14.43
N ALA A 145 -4.75 6.99 -15.56
CA ALA A 145 -5.02 6.46 -16.88
C ALA A 145 -4.31 5.12 -17.13
N ARG A 146 -3.02 5.01 -16.76
CA ARG A 146 -2.25 3.76 -16.84
C ARG A 146 -2.86 2.64 -16.00
N VAL A 147 -3.28 2.94 -14.77
CA VAL A 147 -3.93 1.97 -13.88
C VAL A 147 -5.28 1.55 -14.44
N SER A 148 -6.09 2.49 -14.92
CA SER A 148 -7.39 2.24 -15.56
C SER A 148 -7.25 1.29 -16.75
N GLN A 149 -6.31 1.58 -17.65
CA GLN A 149 -6.02 0.72 -18.81
C GLN A 149 -5.54 -0.66 -18.38
N PHE A 150 -4.58 -0.72 -17.46
CA PHE A 150 -4.05 -1.99 -16.95
C PHE A 150 -5.13 -2.87 -16.30
N LEU A 151 -6.08 -2.26 -15.60
CA LEU A 151 -7.16 -2.98 -14.92
C LEU A 151 -8.35 -3.28 -15.83
N ASP A 152 -8.35 -2.88 -17.10
CA ASP A 152 -9.52 -2.96 -18.00
C ASP A 152 -10.76 -2.32 -17.35
N ALA A 153 -10.58 -1.13 -16.80
CA ALA A 153 -11.62 -0.35 -16.11
C ALA A 153 -11.63 1.08 -16.66
N PRO A 154 -12.18 1.30 -17.89
CA PRO A 154 -12.14 2.59 -18.53
C PRO A 154 -12.87 3.63 -17.67
N LEU A 155 -12.30 4.84 -17.62
CA LEU A 155 -12.82 5.97 -16.85
C LEU A 155 -13.21 7.11 -17.80
N THR A 156 -14.31 7.78 -17.48
CA THR A 156 -14.65 9.06 -18.12
C THR A 156 -13.76 10.17 -17.57
N SER A 157 -13.68 11.29 -18.28
CA SER A 157 -12.92 12.46 -17.82
C SER A 157 -13.38 12.95 -16.45
N ASP A 158 -14.69 12.98 -16.21
CA ASP A 158 -15.27 13.36 -14.93
C ASP A 158 -14.87 12.40 -13.79
N GLN A 159 -14.82 11.11 -14.06
CA GLN A 159 -14.34 10.12 -13.09
C GLN A 159 -12.85 10.29 -12.77
N VAL A 160 -12.04 10.64 -13.76
CA VAL A 160 -10.62 10.95 -13.55
C VAL A 160 -10.47 12.17 -12.64
N GLU A 161 -11.20 13.25 -12.89
CA GLU A 161 -11.13 14.46 -12.06
C GLU A 161 -11.59 14.19 -10.61
N ARG A 162 -12.66 13.43 -10.41
CA ARG A 162 -13.09 13.00 -9.08
C ARG A 162 -12.05 12.14 -8.36
N LEU A 163 -11.35 11.27 -9.09
CA LEU A 163 -10.25 10.49 -8.49
C LEU A 163 -9.05 11.36 -8.13
N VAL A 164 -8.70 12.33 -8.97
CA VAL A 164 -7.63 13.30 -8.67
C VAL A 164 -7.94 14.08 -7.40
N ASP A 165 -9.16 14.59 -7.28
CA ASP A 165 -9.61 15.31 -6.08
C ASP A 165 -9.62 14.39 -4.84
N HIS A 166 -10.18 13.18 -4.96
CA HIS A 166 -10.22 12.20 -3.89
C HIS A 166 -8.83 11.79 -3.37
N LEU A 167 -7.84 11.72 -4.27
CA LEU A 167 -6.47 11.33 -3.96
C LEU A 167 -5.57 12.52 -3.60
N ASP A 168 -6.09 13.75 -3.65
CA ASP A 168 -5.36 14.90 -3.11
C ASP A 168 -5.02 14.67 -1.63
N ILE A 169 -3.81 15.05 -1.22
CA ILE A 169 -3.30 14.76 0.12
C ILE A 169 -4.16 15.33 1.24
N LYS A 170 -4.85 16.47 0.99
CA LYS A 170 -5.74 17.10 1.98
C LYS A 170 -6.99 16.27 2.16
N ASN A 171 -7.63 15.88 1.05
CA ASN A 171 -8.83 15.05 1.06
C ASN A 171 -8.52 13.65 1.58
N PHE A 172 -7.40 13.07 1.16
CA PHE A 172 -6.94 11.76 1.62
C PHE A 172 -6.67 11.72 3.12
N ARG A 173 -6.10 12.79 3.68
CA ARG A 173 -5.87 12.92 5.13
C ARG A 173 -7.17 12.99 5.92
N ASN A 174 -8.20 13.62 5.38
CA ASN A 174 -9.49 13.79 6.04
C ASN A 174 -10.43 12.59 5.84
N ASN A 175 -10.04 11.62 5.02
CA ASN A 175 -10.86 10.45 4.76
C ASN A 175 -10.61 9.37 5.84
N PRO A 176 -11.60 9.08 6.73
CA PRO A 176 -11.44 8.11 7.81
C PRO A 176 -11.23 6.67 7.31
N ALA A 177 -11.65 6.36 6.08
CA ALA A 177 -11.41 5.05 5.47
C ALA A 177 -9.92 4.79 5.15
N VAL A 178 -9.09 5.82 5.07
CA VAL A 178 -7.66 5.71 4.75
C VAL A 178 -6.75 6.30 5.81
N ASN A 179 -7.28 7.17 6.66
CA ASN A 179 -6.55 7.77 7.77
C ASN A 179 -7.15 7.36 9.12
N PRO A 180 -6.68 6.28 9.74
CA PRO A 180 -7.20 5.76 11.00
C PRO A 180 -6.65 6.50 12.23
N THR A 181 -6.06 7.68 12.09
CA THR A 181 -5.36 8.35 13.19
C THR A 181 -6.23 8.52 14.43
N ASP A 182 -7.46 8.99 14.26
CA ASP A 182 -8.34 9.24 15.40
C ASP A 182 -8.81 7.96 16.06
N LEU A 183 -9.25 6.97 15.27
CA LEU A 183 -9.60 5.65 15.77
C LEU A 183 -8.40 4.96 16.43
N GLY A 184 -7.22 5.09 15.83
CA GLY A 184 -5.98 4.52 16.36
C GLY A 184 -5.60 5.08 17.73
N LYS A 185 -5.83 6.37 17.97
CA LYS A 185 -5.63 7.01 19.28
C LYS A 185 -6.69 6.56 20.29
N ILE A 186 -7.96 6.52 19.89
CA ILE A 186 -9.07 6.05 20.74
C ILE A 186 -8.83 4.63 21.23
N PHE A 187 -8.39 3.72 20.34
CA PHE A 187 -8.15 2.32 20.69
C PHE A 187 -6.72 2.02 21.19
N GLY A 188 -5.87 3.04 21.35
CA GLY A 188 -4.54 2.92 21.95
C GLY A 188 -3.47 2.26 21.07
N PHE A 189 -3.74 1.99 19.80
CA PHE A 189 -2.71 1.44 18.90
C PHE A 189 -1.90 2.51 18.15
N MET A 190 -2.22 3.79 18.35
CA MET A 190 -1.42 4.93 17.92
C MET A 190 -1.11 5.84 19.09
N SER A 191 0.11 6.39 19.14
CA SER A 191 0.58 7.27 20.20
C SER A 191 1.05 8.61 19.67
N GLY A 192 1.13 9.61 20.56
CA GLY A 192 1.71 10.93 20.29
C GLY A 192 0.85 11.85 19.43
N SER A 193 1.45 12.95 18.99
CA SER A 193 0.81 14.01 18.19
C SER A 193 0.90 13.75 16.67
N GLY A 194 1.48 12.65 16.24
CA GLY A 194 1.64 12.31 14.83
C GLY A 194 0.33 11.98 14.13
N ASN A 195 0.34 12.11 12.81
CA ASN A 195 -0.75 11.67 11.94
C ASN A 195 -0.27 10.54 11.05
N PHE A 196 -1.15 9.57 10.80
CA PHE A 196 -0.87 8.46 9.90
C PHE A 196 -0.55 8.94 8.48
N VAL A 197 -1.41 9.81 7.92
CA VAL A 197 -1.14 10.50 6.65
C VAL A 197 -0.33 11.76 6.92
N ARG A 198 1.00 11.69 6.82
CA ARG A 198 1.95 12.76 7.18
C ARG A 198 1.96 13.90 6.15
N SER A 199 2.88 13.92 5.22
CA SER A 199 3.09 15.06 4.31
C SER A 199 2.79 14.75 2.85
N GLY A 200 3.05 13.53 2.42
CA GLY A 200 2.91 13.12 1.00
C GLY A 200 3.88 13.83 0.05
N LYS A 201 4.96 14.42 0.58
CA LYS A 201 6.00 15.12 -0.22
C LYS A 201 7.06 14.14 -0.70
N VAL A 202 7.72 14.48 -1.80
CA VAL A 202 8.94 13.83 -2.30
C VAL A 202 10.13 14.65 -1.79
N GLY A 203 11.18 13.97 -1.30
CA GLY A 203 12.39 14.60 -0.78
C GLY A 203 12.20 15.28 0.58
N GLY A 204 11.29 14.81 1.42
CA GLY A 204 10.94 15.41 2.72
C GLY A 204 11.40 14.61 3.94
#